data_c8da7dbc4130c2c1b3d4e048e473debd
#
_entry.id   c8da7dbc4130c2c1b3d4e048e473debd
#
_cell.length_a   1.000
_cell.length_b   1.000
_cell.length_c   1.000
_cell.angle_alpha   90.00
_cell.angle_beta   90.00
_cell.angle_gamma   90.00
#
_symmetry.space_group_name_H-M   'P 1'
#
loop_
_entity.id
_entity.type
_entity.pdbx_description
1 polymer ?
#
loop_
_entity_poly.entity_id
_entity_poly.type
_entity_poly.pdbx_seq_one_letter_code
_entity_poly.pdbx_strand_id
1 'polypeptide(L)'
;LGCAAALYGFLFWGILEKGWSQLYWDFSEHSIGYTILSFFLTWLIVEGGAYYLHAAMHFKPLYHGFHSIHHRYSAPNYYTIISMHPLEWPVHSLYVLAPAFLFPLYGPFFFFFLGLVYVLGFWDHCGIKLFRIPIHGSNKFHDDHHKYFHVNFGFTVNWFDRLHGTIRREGRHYTELTFLGDKGIVRDPNSSDQPCKY
;
A
#
# COMPACT_ATOMS: atom_id res chain seq x y z
N LEU A 1 -1.77 -11.75 -15.09
CA LEU A 1 -0.74 -10.78 -15.52
C LEU A 1 -1.10 -10.09 -16.83
N GLY A 2 -1.51 -10.81 -17.89
CA GLY A 2 -1.82 -10.20 -19.21
C GLY A 2 -2.92 -9.13 -19.15
N CYS A 3 -4.02 -9.36 -18.44
CA CYS A 3 -5.10 -8.38 -18.30
C CYS A 3 -4.65 -7.12 -17.55
N ALA A 4 -3.83 -7.27 -16.51
CA ALA A 4 -3.27 -6.14 -15.77
C ALA A 4 -2.34 -5.31 -16.66
N ALA A 5 -1.43 -5.97 -17.41
CA ALA A 5 -0.54 -5.29 -18.34
C ALA A 5 -1.32 -4.53 -19.42
N ALA A 6 -2.38 -5.11 -19.97
CA ALA A 6 -3.25 -4.44 -20.96
C ALA A 6 -3.95 -3.21 -20.36
N LEU A 7 -4.48 -3.32 -19.13
CA LEU A 7 -5.10 -2.19 -18.42
C LEU A 7 -4.10 -1.06 -18.20
N TYR A 8 -2.93 -1.37 -17.65
CA TYR A 8 -1.90 -0.36 -17.42
C TYR A 8 -1.41 0.26 -18.73
N GLY A 9 -1.18 -0.55 -19.76
CA GLY A 9 -0.80 -0.06 -21.09
C GLY A 9 -1.84 0.92 -21.66
N PHE A 10 -3.12 0.62 -21.54
CA PHE A 10 -4.21 1.50 -21.96
C PHE A 10 -4.26 2.80 -21.15
N LEU A 11 -4.11 2.72 -19.80
CA LEU A 11 -4.08 3.90 -18.95
C LEU A 11 -2.88 4.80 -19.24
N PHE A 12 -1.69 4.23 -19.40
CA PHE A 12 -0.49 5.00 -19.74
C PHE A 12 -0.57 5.60 -21.15
N TRP A 13 -1.14 4.90 -22.12
CA TRP A 13 -1.42 5.47 -23.43
C TRP A 13 -2.37 6.66 -23.32
N GLY A 14 -3.44 6.55 -22.54
CA GLY A 14 -4.37 7.67 -22.31
C GLY A 14 -3.71 8.85 -21.61
N ILE A 15 -2.86 8.59 -20.63
CA ILE A 15 -2.10 9.61 -19.88
C ILE A 15 -1.12 10.33 -20.81
N LEU A 16 -0.32 9.60 -21.59
CA LEU A 16 0.79 10.15 -22.38
C LEU A 16 0.35 10.70 -23.72
N GLU A 17 -0.56 10.01 -24.43
CA GLU A 17 -0.89 10.30 -25.82
C GLU A 17 -2.25 11.02 -25.98
N LYS A 18 -3.16 10.86 -25.04
CA LYS A 18 -4.52 11.41 -25.13
C LYS A 18 -4.78 12.57 -24.20
N GLY A 19 -3.81 12.93 -23.36
CA GLY A 19 -3.95 14.05 -22.44
C GLY A 19 -5.06 13.83 -21.39
N TRP A 20 -5.33 12.59 -21.00
CA TRP A 20 -6.36 12.28 -19.99
C TRP A 20 -5.98 12.77 -18.60
N SER A 21 -4.70 13.06 -18.36
CA SER A 21 -4.17 13.48 -17.07
C SER A 21 -3.89 14.98 -17.04
N GLN A 22 -3.65 15.49 -15.84
CA GLN A 22 -3.18 16.86 -15.61
C GLN A 22 -1.65 16.92 -15.46
N LEU A 23 -0.92 15.97 -16.05
CA LEU A 23 0.53 15.99 -16.04
C LEU A 23 1.05 17.13 -16.92
N TYR A 24 2.01 17.91 -16.38
CA TYR A 24 2.75 18.90 -17.12
C TYR A 24 4.23 18.52 -17.24
N TRP A 25 4.89 19.03 -18.28
CA TRP A 25 6.23 18.58 -18.65
C TRP A 25 7.29 19.68 -18.59
N ASP A 26 6.89 20.94 -18.67
CA ASP A 26 7.79 22.06 -18.47
C ASP A 26 7.76 22.49 -17.00
N PHE A 27 8.91 22.37 -16.32
CA PHE A 27 9.03 22.70 -14.91
C PHE A 27 8.67 24.16 -14.59
N SER A 28 8.77 25.05 -15.59
CA SER A 28 8.44 26.46 -15.44
C SER A 28 6.94 26.78 -15.41
N GLU A 29 6.07 25.84 -15.78
CA GLU A 29 4.60 26.05 -15.80
C GLU A 29 4.03 26.35 -14.41
N HIS A 30 4.67 25.85 -13.35
CA HIS A 30 4.23 26.08 -11.98
C HIS A 30 5.41 26.51 -11.08
N SER A 31 5.11 27.19 -9.99
CA SER A 31 6.12 27.58 -9.01
C SER A 31 6.73 26.35 -8.31
N ILE A 32 8.00 26.48 -7.87
CA ILE A 32 8.68 25.43 -7.07
C ILE A 32 7.86 25.05 -5.84
N GLY A 33 7.26 26.04 -5.15
CA GLY A 33 6.40 25.76 -3.99
C GLY A 33 5.19 24.90 -4.33
N TYR A 34 4.54 25.13 -5.46
CA TYR A 34 3.45 24.31 -5.95
C TYR A 34 3.92 22.89 -6.30
N THR A 35 5.05 22.77 -6.99
CA THR A 35 5.60 21.46 -7.39
C THR A 35 5.94 20.61 -6.15
N ILE A 36 6.51 21.20 -5.10
CA ILE A 36 6.77 20.49 -3.83
C ILE A 36 5.45 20.10 -3.15
N LEU A 37 4.48 21.00 -3.10
CA LEU A 37 3.17 20.73 -2.50
C LEU A 37 2.45 19.59 -3.23
N SER A 38 2.40 19.63 -4.56
CA SER A 38 1.73 18.61 -5.37
C SER A 38 2.39 17.23 -5.22
N PHE A 39 3.71 17.17 -5.10
CA PHE A 39 4.42 15.92 -4.78
C PHE A 39 4.06 15.38 -3.40
N PHE A 40 4.03 16.26 -2.38
CA PHE A 40 3.62 15.87 -1.03
C PHE A 40 2.17 15.39 -0.97
N LEU A 41 1.25 16.06 -1.67
CA LEU A 41 -0.14 15.64 -1.77
C LEU A 41 -0.28 14.29 -2.49
N THR A 42 0.51 14.07 -3.55
CA THR A 42 0.58 12.77 -4.24
C THR A 42 0.97 11.67 -3.26
N TRP A 43 2.04 11.88 -2.51
CA TRP A 43 2.49 10.91 -1.52
C TRP A 43 1.42 10.65 -0.45
N LEU A 44 0.76 11.69 0.07
CA LEU A 44 -0.30 11.55 1.06
C LEU A 44 -1.52 10.78 0.54
N ILE A 45 -1.93 11.03 -0.72
CA ILE A 45 -3.05 10.32 -1.37
C ILE A 45 -2.70 8.84 -1.55
N VAL A 46 -1.49 8.55 -1.98
CA VAL A 46 -1.05 7.16 -2.19
C VAL A 46 -0.95 6.42 -0.86
N GLU A 47 -0.38 7.02 0.18
CA GLU A 47 -0.32 6.40 1.52
C GLU A 47 -1.71 6.17 2.13
N GLY A 48 -2.58 7.19 2.06
CA GLY A 48 -3.95 7.06 2.54
C GLY A 48 -4.74 6.02 1.76
N GLY A 49 -4.65 6.06 0.44
CA GLY A 49 -5.28 5.07 -0.44
C GLY A 49 -4.78 3.65 -0.17
N ALA A 50 -3.46 3.47 -0.05
CA ALA A 50 -2.86 2.20 0.30
C ALA A 50 -3.40 1.70 1.64
N TYR A 51 -3.37 2.52 2.69
CA TYR A 51 -3.86 2.14 4.01
C TYR A 51 -5.35 1.76 3.98
N TYR A 52 -6.23 2.66 3.51
CA TYR A 52 -7.68 2.44 3.62
C TYR A 52 -8.19 1.34 2.69
N LEU A 53 -7.69 1.26 1.46
CA LEU A 53 -8.10 0.20 0.54
C LEU A 53 -7.53 -1.16 0.95
N HIS A 54 -6.29 -1.20 1.43
CA HIS A 54 -5.69 -2.42 1.96
C HIS A 54 -6.44 -2.91 3.22
N ALA A 55 -6.73 -2.03 4.17
CA ALA A 55 -7.54 -2.35 5.33
C ALA A 55 -8.94 -2.87 4.92
N ALA A 56 -9.58 -2.23 3.91
CA ALA A 56 -10.86 -2.69 3.39
C ALA A 56 -10.78 -4.10 2.79
N MET A 57 -9.68 -4.46 2.12
CA MET A 57 -9.46 -5.80 1.57
C MET A 57 -9.37 -6.88 2.64
N HIS A 58 -9.13 -6.51 3.90
CA HIS A 58 -9.14 -7.42 5.05
C HIS A 58 -10.53 -7.65 5.66
N PHE A 59 -11.58 -6.95 5.21
CA PHE A 59 -12.96 -7.35 5.57
C PHE A 59 -13.29 -8.71 4.95
N LYS A 60 -13.91 -9.57 5.74
CA LYS A 60 -14.10 -10.98 5.46
C LYS A 60 -14.56 -11.31 4.03
N PRO A 61 -15.59 -10.67 3.44
CA PRO A 61 -16.00 -10.96 2.06
C PRO A 61 -14.91 -10.62 1.03
N LEU A 62 -14.24 -9.47 1.17
CA LEU A 62 -13.19 -9.03 0.25
C LEU A 62 -11.93 -9.86 0.41
N TYR A 63 -11.58 -10.19 1.66
CA TYR A 63 -10.44 -11.05 1.95
C TYR A 63 -10.59 -12.41 1.27
N HIS A 64 -11.68 -13.14 1.53
CA HIS A 64 -11.89 -14.46 0.96
C HIS A 64 -12.07 -14.45 -0.56
N GLY A 65 -12.71 -13.41 -1.11
CA GLY A 65 -12.93 -13.29 -2.55
C GLY A 65 -11.68 -12.96 -3.34
N PHE A 66 -10.77 -12.17 -2.77
CA PHE A 66 -9.67 -11.57 -3.52
C PHE A 66 -8.34 -11.65 -2.78
N HIS A 67 -8.21 -11.01 -1.63
CA HIS A 67 -6.95 -10.70 -0.97
C HIS A 67 -6.25 -11.92 -0.33
N SER A 68 -6.98 -12.98 -0.06
CA SER A 68 -6.44 -14.25 0.45
C SER A 68 -5.40 -14.88 -0.46
N ILE A 69 -5.41 -14.57 -1.76
CA ILE A 69 -4.40 -15.04 -2.72
C ILE A 69 -3.05 -14.40 -2.40
N HIS A 70 -3.03 -13.09 -2.10
CA HIS A 70 -1.84 -12.35 -1.68
C HIS A 70 -1.32 -12.88 -0.34
N HIS A 71 -2.21 -13.07 0.63
CA HIS A 71 -1.89 -13.59 1.96
C HIS A 71 -1.66 -15.11 2.03
N ARG A 72 -1.63 -15.81 0.92
CA ARG A 72 -1.26 -17.24 0.89
C ARG A 72 0.16 -17.49 1.43
N TYR A 73 1.01 -16.48 1.35
CA TYR A 73 2.39 -16.52 1.81
C TYR A 73 2.52 -15.77 3.14
N SER A 74 2.54 -16.51 4.25
CA SER A 74 2.75 -15.96 5.60
C SER A 74 4.18 -15.45 5.85
N ALA A 75 5.11 -15.87 5.01
CA ALA A 75 6.48 -15.34 4.91
C ALA A 75 6.66 -14.88 3.45
N PRO A 76 6.35 -13.62 3.15
CA PRO A 76 6.39 -13.10 1.79
C PRO A 76 7.83 -13.10 1.24
N ASN A 77 7.92 -13.18 -0.06
CA ASN A 77 9.14 -12.97 -0.83
C ASN A 77 8.85 -11.98 -1.97
N TYR A 78 9.88 -11.53 -2.67
CA TYR A 78 9.73 -10.50 -3.71
C TYR A 78 8.74 -10.83 -4.83
N TYR A 79 8.39 -12.10 -5.06
CA TYR A 79 7.31 -12.47 -5.99
C TYR A 79 5.92 -12.29 -5.39
N THR A 80 5.80 -12.20 -4.07
CA THR A 80 4.50 -12.09 -3.40
C THR A 80 3.79 -10.79 -3.78
N ILE A 81 4.51 -9.71 -4.06
CA ILE A 81 3.93 -8.44 -4.51
C ILE A 81 3.07 -8.58 -5.77
N ILE A 82 3.43 -9.50 -6.68
CA ILE A 82 2.66 -9.76 -7.92
C ILE A 82 1.67 -10.92 -7.78
N SER A 83 1.70 -11.62 -6.66
CA SER A 83 0.79 -12.72 -6.36
C SER A 83 -0.51 -12.19 -5.78
N MET A 84 -1.35 -11.61 -6.63
CA MET A 84 -2.63 -11.01 -6.27
C MET A 84 -3.74 -11.51 -7.19
N HIS A 85 -4.98 -11.38 -6.72
CA HIS A 85 -6.14 -11.60 -7.59
C HIS A 85 -6.17 -10.52 -8.70
N PRO A 86 -6.54 -10.87 -9.96
CA PRO A 86 -6.57 -9.89 -11.06
C PRO A 86 -7.36 -8.61 -10.79
N LEU A 87 -8.41 -8.67 -9.96
CA LEU A 87 -9.21 -7.50 -9.57
C LEU A 87 -8.54 -6.60 -8.51
N GLU A 88 -7.48 -7.05 -7.84
CA GLU A 88 -6.73 -6.18 -6.93
C GLU A 88 -5.88 -5.15 -7.67
N TRP A 89 -5.41 -5.48 -8.87
CA TRP A 89 -4.63 -4.55 -9.69
C TRP A 89 -5.35 -3.23 -9.98
N PRO A 90 -6.63 -3.22 -10.45
CA PRO A 90 -7.39 -1.98 -10.57
C PRO A 90 -7.54 -1.21 -9.26
N VAL A 91 -7.75 -1.90 -8.15
CA VAL A 91 -7.88 -1.26 -6.83
C VAL A 91 -6.60 -0.51 -6.44
N HIS A 92 -5.43 -1.16 -6.61
CA HIS A 92 -4.14 -0.51 -6.38
C HIS A 92 -3.89 0.64 -7.38
N SER A 93 -4.32 0.49 -8.64
CA SER A 93 -4.20 1.55 -9.64
C SER A 93 -4.97 2.80 -9.26
N LEU A 94 -6.12 2.68 -8.62
CA LEU A 94 -6.96 3.83 -8.24
C LEU A 94 -6.18 4.87 -7.44
N TYR A 95 -5.53 4.48 -6.34
CA TYR A 95 -4.84 5.46 -5.50
C TYR A 95 -3.46 5.84 -6.03
N VAL A 96 -2.78 4.94 -6.73
CA VAL A 96 -1.43 5.21 -7.27
C VAL A 96 -1.50 6.19 -8.45
N LEU A 97 -2.50 6.06 -9.33
CA LEU A 97 -2.63 6.90 -10.52
C LEU A 97 -3.54 8.11 -10.31
N ALA A 98 -4.42 8.11 -9.30
CA ALA A 98 -5.37 9.19 -9.04
C ALA A 98 -4.73 10.59 -9.03
N PRO A 99 -3.56 10.82 -8.41
CA PRO A 99 -2.96 12.16 -8.37
C PRO A 99 -2.76 12.78 -9.75
N ALA A 100 -2.42 11.99 -10.77
CA ALA A 100 -2.23 12.48 -12.14
C ALA A 100 -3.52 13.01 -12.79
N PHE A 101 -4.69 12.70 -12.23
CA PHE A 101 -6.00 13.15 -12.72
C PHE A 101 -6.63 14.23 -11.84
N LEU A 102 -6.17 14.38 -10.60
CA LEU A 102 -6.81 15.26 -9.61
C LEU A 102 -6.28 16.68 -9.65
N PHE A 103 -5.01 16.87 -9.96
CA PHE A 103 -4.36 18.20 -9.98
C PHE A 103 -3.14 18.21 -10.89
N PRO A 104 -2.69 19.40 -11.35
CA PRO A 104 -1.46 19.53 -12.12
C PRO A 104 -0.26 18.95 -11.40
N LEU A 105 0.45 18.02 -12.04
CA LEU A 105 1.56 17.31 -11.43
C LEU A 105 2.72 17.19 -12.41
N TYR A 106 3.94 17.50 -11.97
CA TYR A 106 5.12 17.43 -12.80
C TYR A 106 5.40 15.98 -13.23
N GLY A 107 5.29 15.70 -14.51
CA GLY A 107 5.36 14.35 -15.07
C GLY A 107 6.62 13.57 -14.66
N PRO A 108 7.84 14.13 -14.77
CA PRO A 108 9.04 13.43 -14.34
C PRO A 108 9.02 13.02 -12.85
N PHE A 109 8.47 13.86 -11.95
CA PHE A 109 8.32 13.49 -10.55
C PHE A 109 7.28 12.40 -10.33
N PHE A 110 6.19 12.45 -11.07
CA PHE A 110 5.18 11.41 -11.00
C PHE A 110 5.74 10.04 -11.40
N PHE A 111 6.47 9.96 -12.51
CA PHE A 111 7.07 8.68 -12.95
C PHE A 111 8.20 8.22 -12.03
N PHE A 112 9.01 9.14 -11.50
CA PHE A 112 9.99 8.81 -10.45
C PHE A 112 9.29 8.22 -9.22
N PHE A 113 8.19 8.84 -8.78
CA PHE A 113 7.40 8.38 -7.64
C PHE A 113 6.78 7.00 -7.88
N LEU A 114 6.24 6.75 -9.08
CA LEU A 114 5.76 5.41 -9.45
C LEU A 114 6.86 4.35 -9.35
N GLY A 115 8.04 4.64 -9.89
CA GLY A 115 9.19 3.76 -9.78
C GLY A 115 9.56 3.48 -8.31
N LEU A 116 9.57 4.53 -7.48
CA LEU A 116 9.84 4.40 -6.04
C LEU A 116 8.80 3.53 -5.34
N VAL A 117 7.51 3.72 -5.60
CA VAL A 117 6.42 2.89 -5.04
C VAL A 117 6.64 1.41 -5.35
N TYR A 118 6.98 1.08 -6.60
CA TYR A 118 7.26 -0.31 -6.97
C TYR A 118 8.51 -0.86 -6.28
N VAL A 119 9.60 -0.11 -6.23
CA VAL A 119 10.84 -0.52 -5.55
C VAL A 119 10.60 -0.77 -4.06
N LEU A 120 9.86 0.10 -3.40
CA LEU A 120 9.52 -0.06 -1.98
C LEU A 120 8.59 -1.25 -1.76
N GLY A 121 7.61 -1.48 -2.64
CA GLY A 121 6.74 -2.66 -2.58
C GLY A 121 7.52 -3.97 -2.72
N PHE A 122 8.48 -4.05 -3.65
CA PHE A 122 9.38 -5.21 -3.74
C PHE A 122 10.22 -5.37 -2.48
N TRP A 123 10.71 -4.28 -1.91
CA TRP A 123 11.50 -4.31 -0.69
C TRP A 123 10.69 -4.81 0.50
N ASP A 124 9.47 -4.35 0.69
CA ASP A 124 8.61 -4.78 1.80
C ASP A 124 8.36 -6.28 1.79
N HIS A 125 8.41 -6.91 0.62
CA HIS A 125 8.23 -8.36 0.45
C HIS A 125 9.53 -9.17 0.38
N CYS A 126 10.71 -8.55 0.30
CA CYS A 126 11.95 -9.30 0.02
C CYS A 126 12.57 -10.00 1.24
N GLY A 127 12.09 -9.72 2.45
CA GLY A 127 12.63 -10.30 3.69
C GLY A 127 14.04 -9.82 4.08
N ILE A 128 14.66 -8.92 3.30
CA ILE A 128 16.01 -8.43 3.54
C ILE A 128 15.99 -7.17 4.40
N LYS A 129 16.57 -7.23 5.59
CA LYS A 129 16.69 -6.08 6.50
C LYS A 129 17.92 -5.26 6.13
N LEU A 130 17.78 -4.29 5.22
CA LEU A 130 18.90 -3.44 4.80
C LEU A 130 19.21 -2.34 5.83
N PHE A 131 18.23 -1.52 6.16
CA PHE A 131 18.35 -0.43 7.15
C PHE A 131 16.98 -0.06 7.72
N ARG A 132 17.01 0.64 8.87
CA ARG A 132 15.79 1.15 9.50
C ARG A 132 15.63 2.63 9.17
N ILE A 133 14.56 2.97 8.47
CA ILE A 133 14.11 4.35 8.38
C ILE A 133 13.03 4.53 9.45
N PRO A 134 13.16 5.46 10.41
CA PRO A 134 12.27 5.54 11.57
C PRO A 134 10.78 5.71 11.25
N ILE A 135 10.47 6.29 10.11
CA ILE A 135 9.09 6.53 9.65
C ILE A 135 8.61 5.50 8.65
N HIS A 136 9.52 4.74 8.04
CA HIS A 136 9.18 3.64 7.13
C HIS A 136 8.80 2.41 7.95
N GLY A 137 7.70 1.77 7.57
CA GLY A 137 7.46 0.41 7.99
C GLY A 137 8.63 -0.46 7.49
N SER A 138 9.33 -1.15 8.39
CA SER A 138 10.38 -2.09 7.95
C SER A 138 9.76 -3.31 7.29
N ASN A 139 10.55 -4.10 6.53
CA ASN A 139 10.10 -5.42 6.04
C ASN A 139 9.41 -6.23 7.14
N LYS A 140 9.91 -6.14 8.38
CA LYS A 140 9.25 -6.76 9.54
C LYS A 140 7.83 -6.21 9.76
N PHE A 141 7.56 -4.95 9.46
CA PHE A 141 6.23 -4.37 9.60
C PHE A 141 5.24 -5.04 8.64
N HIS A 142 5.65 -5.25 7.40
CA HIS A 142 4.85 -5.91 6.38
C HIS A 142 4.83 -7.45 6.56
N ASP A 143 5.93 -8.08 6.99
CA ASP A 143 5.96 -9.49 7.39
C ASP A 143 4.99 -9.76 8.54
N ASP A 144 4.95 -8.87 9.55
CA ASP A 144 4.00 -8.95 10.66
C ASP A 144 2.55 -8.78 10.14
N HIS A 145 2.30 -7.95 9.13
CA HIS A 145 1.02 -7.85 8.48
C HIS A 145 0.60 -9.18 7.84
N HIS A 146 1.43 -9.79 7.00
CA HIS A 146 1.15 -11.10 6.39
C HIS A 146 0.92 -12.21 7.41
N LYS A 147 1.57 -12.12 8.57
CA LYS A 147 1.45 -13.11 9.64
C LYS A 147 0.21 -12.92 10.51
N TYR A 148 -0.17 -11.67 10.80
CA TYR A 148 -1.20 -11.35 11.82
C TYR A 148 -2.47 -10.72 11.24
N PHE A 149 -2.53 -10.43 9.96
CA PHE A 149 -3.66 -10.02 9.12
C PHE A 149 -4.35 -8.70 9.46
N HIS A 150 -4.65 -8.39 10.71
CA HIS A 150 -5.48 -7.26 11.12
C HIS A 150 -4.67 -6.07 11.66
N VAL A 151 -3.42 -5.96 11.25
CA VAL A 151 -2.46 -4.96 11.71
C VAL A 151 -1.55 -4.51 10.59
N ASN A 152 -0.92 -3.33 10.74
CA ASN A 152 0.16 -2.86 9.88
C ASN A 152 -0.23 -2.76 8.40
N PHE A 153 -1.29 -2.00 8.09
CA PHE A 153 -1.82 -1.84 6.73
C PHE A 153 -1.10 -0.79 5.89
N GLY A 154 -0.31 0.09 6.54
CA GLY A 154 0.45 1.14 5.87
C GLY A 154 1.46 0.58 4.89
N PHE A 155 1.82 1.41 3.91
CA PHE A 155 2.75 1.04 2.85
C PHE A 155 4.16 1.62 3.12
N THR A 156 4.46 2.85 2.68
CA THR A 156 5.81 3.39 2.90
C THR A 156 6.01 3.97 4.29
N VAL A 157 4.95 4.41 4.94
CA VAL A 157 4.97 4.93 6.32
C VAL A 157 3.85 4.35 7.17
N ASN A 158 4.06 4.32 8.47
CA ASN A 158 3.11 3.76 9.42
C ASN A 158 2.23 4.82 10.10
N TRP A 159 2.06 5.99 9.48
CA TRP A 159 1.33 7.10 10.10
C TRP A 159 -0.16 6.80 10.26
N PHE A 160 -0.79 6.23 9.25
CA PHE A 160 -2.20 5.85 9.31
C PHE A 160 -2.43 4.73 10.33
N ASP A 161 -1.51 3.76 10.43
CA ASP A 161 -1.57 2.73 11.47
C ASP A 161 -1.44 3.32 12.88
N ARG A 162 -0.59 4.34 13.06
CA ARG A 162 -0.51 5.06 14.34
C ARG A 162 -1.79 5.81 14.66
N LEU A 163 -2.35 6.50 13.66
CA LEU A 163 -3.57 7.26 13.79
C LEU A 163 -4.75 6.37 14.19
N HIS A 164 -4.89 5.22 13.55
CA HIS A 164 -6.01 4.29 13.77
C HIS A 164 -5.71 3.20 14.82
N GLY A 165 -4.48 3.14 15.35
CA GLY A 165 -4.12 2.16 16.38
C GLY A 165 -3.93 0.74 15.85
N THR A 166 -3.74 0.57 14.54
CA THR A 166 -3.55 -0.72 13.87
C THR A 166 -2.09 -1.20 13.85
N ILE A 167 -1.17 -0.48 14.51
CA ILE A 167 0.21 -0.97 14.68
C ILE A 167 0.23 -2.20 15.58
N ARG A 168 0.87 -3.26 15.09
CA ARG A 168 1.09 -4.47 15.87
C ARG A 168 1.86 -4.16 17.16
N ARG A 169 1.33 -4.66 18.28
CA ARG A 169 1.99 -4.68 19.59
C ARG A 169 2.18 -6.13 20.01
N GLU A 170 3.34 -6.46 20.52
CA GLU A 170 3.63 -7.80 21.04
C GLU A 170 2.68 -8.15 22.19
N GLY A 171 2.36 -9.44 22.32
CA GLY A 171 1.45 -9.92 23.36
C GLY A 171 -0.03 -9.59 23.14
N ARG A 172 -0.44 -9.12 21.95
CA ARG A 172 -1.85 -8.84 21.65
C ARG A 172 -2.36 -9.72 20.51
N HIS A 173 -3.62 -10.07 20.60
CA HIS A 173 -4.39 -10.73 19.56
C HIS A 173 -5.30 -9.70 18.88
N TYR A 174 -5.33 -9.69 17.56
CA TYR A 174 -6.10 -8.74 16.75
C TYR A 174 -7.16 -9.49 15.96
N THR A 175 -8.33 -8.86 15.82
CA THR A 175 -9.47 -9.36 15.03
C THR A 175 -9.95 -8.26 14.07
N GLU A 176 -10.98 -8.55 13.28
CA GLU A 176 -11.64 -7.54 12.42
C GLU A 176 -12.11 -6.31 13.21
N LEU A 177 -12.34 -6.42 14.52
CA LEU A 177 -12.73 -5.28 15.37
C LEU A 177 -11.64 -4.22 15.51
N THR A 178 -10.40 -4.53 15.11
CA THR A 178 -9.31 -3.55 15.04
C THR A 178 -9.68 -2.35 14.16
N PHE A 179 -10.45 -2.57 13.09
CA PHE A 179 -10.96 -1.51 12.22
C PHE A 179 -11.98 -0.60 12.90
N LEU A 180 -12.62 -1.07 13.96
CA LEU A 180 -13.57 -0.32 14.76
C LEU A 180 -12.91 0.33 16.01
N GLY A 181 -11.58 0.34 16.05
CA GLY A 181 -10.80 0.94 17.13
C GLY A 181 -10.47 0.00 18.30
N ASP A 182 -10.73 -1.30 18.17
CA ASP A 182 -10.28 -2.28 19.16
C ASP A 182 -8.75 -2.35 19.15
N LYS A 183 -8.15 -2.12 20.35
CA LYS A 183 -6.69 -2.12 20.54
C LYS A 183 -6.09 -3.53 20.64
N GLY A 184 -6.87 -4.54 20.34
CA GLY A 184 -6.50 -5.94 20.50
C GLY A 184 -6.55 -6.42 21.95
N ILE A 185 -6.87 -7.70 22.13
CA ILE A 185 -6.97 -8.36 23.44
C ILE A 185 -5.56 -8.71 23.92
N VAL A 186 -5.25 -8.42 25.19
CA VAL A 186 -4.01 -8.88 25.81
C VAL A 186 -4.06 -10.41 25.89
N ARG A 187 -3.07 -11.08 25.31
CA ARG A 187 -2.99 -12.55 25.35
C ARG A 187 -2.60 -13.05 26.74
N ASP A 188 -3.15 -14.19 27.08
CA ASP A 188 -2.58 -15.03 28.13
C ASP A 188 -1.14 -15.41 27.73
N PRO A 189 -0.13 -15.16 28.58
CA PRO A 189 1.25 -15.56 28.33
C PRO A 189 1.44 -17.05 28.01
N ASN A 190 0.48 -17.87 28.41
CA ASN A 190 0.51 -19.32 28.18
C ASN A 190 -0.20 -19.75 26.89
N SER A 191 -0.81 -18.84 26.12
CA SER A 191 -1.42 -19.18 24.85
C SER A 191 -0.36 -19.26 23.73
N SER A 192 -0.36 -20.35 22.99
CA SER A 192 0.52 -20.49 21.81
C SER A 192 0.23 -19.38 20.79
N ASP A 193 1.30 -18.78 20.24
CA ASP A 193 1.24 -17.76 19.17
C ASP A 193 0.73 -18.37 17.85
N GLN A 194 -0.51 -18.83 17.82
CA GLN A 194 -1.14 -19.24 16.59
C GLN A 194 -1.54 -17.99 15.82
N PRO A 195 -1.12 -17.84 14.53
CA PRO A 195 -1.67 -16.81 13.67
C PRO A 195 -3.18 -17.00 13.56
N CYS A 196 -3.92 -15.88 13.49
CA CYS A 196 -5.35 -15.96 13.20
C CYS A 196 -5.54 -16.68 11.87
N LYS A 197 -5.99 -17.93 11.94
CA LYS A 197 -6.56 -18.61 10.78
C LYS A 197 -8.04 -18.27 10.76
N TYR A 198 -8.50 -17.74 9.63
CA TYR A 198 -9.93 -17.68 9.35
C TYR A 198 -10.50 -19.08 9.22
#